data_8bbbeb1279f48f0dbd03e6feee4455aa
#
_entry.id   8bbbeb1279f48f0dbd03e6feee4455aa
#
_cell.length_a   1.000
_cell.length_b   1.000
_cell.length_c   1.000
_cell.angle_alpha   90.00
_cell.angle_beta   90.00
_cell.angle_gamma   90.00
#
_symmetry.space_group_name_H-M   'P 1'
#
loop_
_entity.id
_entity.type
_entity.pdbx_description
1 polymer ?
#
loop_
_entity_poly.entity_id
_entity_poly.type
_entity_poly.pdbx_seq_one_letter_code
_entity_poly.pdbx_strand_id
1 'polypeptide(L)'
;MKDKSSITLLRCILDCIEQYGMPKIIRTDNEAVFTSKLFRLGLKCLGIRHQVIQKAAPWQNGRMERLFGTLKDCLDCWMVDSLEQLNDDLVIFKFWYHHVRPHQHLDGKTPAEVWNGRDIFKQGYNDNTFAKMKNRLFSPISPLVSH
;
A
#
# COMPACT_ATOMS: atom_id res chain seq x y z
N MET A 1 0.54 12.50 8.47
CA MET A 1 0.08 11.93 9.75
C MET A 1 0.87 12.57 10.88
N LYS A 2 0.27 13.52 11.60
CA LYS A 2 0.98 14.33 12.63
C LYS A 2 1.21 13.56 13.94
N ASP A 3 0.63 12.39 14.13
CA ASP A 3 0.71 11.65 15.39
C ASP A 3 0.65 10.12 15.13
N LYS A 4 1.65 9.40 15.64
CA LYS A 4 1.70 7.93 15.65
C LYS A 4 0.93 7.36 16.87
N SER A 5 -0.22 7.92 17.18
CA SER A 5 -1.01 7.41 18.32
C SER A 5 -1.75 6.13 17.95
N SER A 6 -1.97 5.26 18.93
CA SER A 6 -2.77 4.05 18.77
C SER A 6 -4.20 4.35 18.31
N ILE A 7 -4.75 5.50 18.67
CA ILE A 7 -6.09 5.95 18.26
C ILE A 7 -6.12 6.26 16.77
N THR A 8 -5.12 6.99 16.26
CA THR A 8 -5.02 7.32 14.83
C THR A 8 -4.91 6.05 13.99
N LEU A 9 -4.12 5.07 14.44
CA LEU A 9 -4.00 3.79 13.76
C LEU A 9 -5.29 2.98 13.77
N LEU A 10 -6.01 2.96 14.91
CA LEU A 10 -7.31 2.28 14.98
C LEU A 10 -8.34 2.93 14.05
N ARG A 11 -8.36 4.27 13.91
CA ARG A 11 -9.20 4.96 12.94
C ARG A 11 -8.87 4.55 11.51
N CYS A 12 -7.59 4.55 11.14
CA CYS A 12 -7.17 4.07 9.81
C CYS A 12 -7.59 2.61 9.56
N ILE A 13 -7.56 1.75 10.59
CA ILE A 13 -8.03 0.36 10.46
C ILE A 13 -9.54 0.33 10.25
N LEU A 14 -10.32 1.15 10.94
CA LEU A 14 -11.76 1.24 10.74
C LEU A 14 -12.10 1.71 9.32
N ASP A 15 -11.43 2.74 8.82
CA ASP A 15 -11.58 3.22 7.44
C ASP A 15 -11.27 2.11 6.41
N CYS A 16 -10.21 1.33 6.67
CA CYS A 16 -9.88 0.18 5.84
C CYS A 16 -10.95 -0.93 5.92
N ILE A 17 -11.50 -1.19 7.10
CA ILE A 17 -12.56 -2.19 7.29
C ILE A 17 -13.83 -1.78 6.53
N GLU A 18 -14.18 -0.52 6.58
CA GLU A 18 -15.33 0.02 5.84
C GLU A 18 -15.15 -0.15 4.33
N GLN A 19 -13.96 0.09 3.82
CA GLN A 19 -13.67 0.01 2.39
C GLN A 19 -13.46 -1.42 1.88
N TYR A 20 -12.81 -2.30 2.66
CA TYR A 20 -12.32 -3.61 2.20
C TYR A 20 -12.91 -4.80 2.95
N GLY A 21 -13.70 -4.54 3.99
CA GLY A 21 -14.24 -5.58 4.88
C GLY A 21 -13.31 -5.96 6.03
N MET A 22 -13.83 -6.77 6.93
CA MET A 22 -13.20 -7.16 8.20
C MET A 22 -12.06 -8.17 7.98
N PRO A 23 -10.80 -7.84 8.34
CA PRO A 23 -9.71 -8.80 8.28
C PRO A 23 -9.79 -9.78 9.45
N LYS A 24 -9.45 -11.04 9.22
CA LYS A 24 -9.36 -12.04 10.30
C LYS A 24 -8.12 -11.83 11.19
N ILE A 25 -7.05 -11.33 10.60
CA ILE A 25 -5.74 -11.19 11.25
C ILE A 25 -5.09 -9.90 10.79
N ILE A 26 -4.53 -9.15 11.73
CA ILE A 26 -3.62 -8.03 11.45
C ILE A 26 -2.24 -8.40 11.99
N ARG A 27 -1.22 -8.28 11.13
CA ARG A 27 0.17 -8.51 11.49
C ARG A 27 0.92 -7.19 11.56
N THR A 28 1.65 -6.97 12.64
CA THR A 28 2.47 -5.76 12.85
C THR A 28 3.86 -6.14 13.34
N ASP A 29 4.77 -5.20 13.27
CA ASP A 29 6.04 -5.28 13.98
C ASP A 29 5.89 -5.02 15.49
N ASN A 30 7.03 -4.94 16.21
CA ASN A 30 7.09 -4.75 17.65
C ASN A 30 7.15 -3.27 18.07
N GLU A 31 6.76 -2.31 17.22
CA GLU A 31 6.72 -0.92 17.65
C GLU A 31 5.77 -0.72 18.86
N ALA A 32 6.14 0.20 19.74
CA ALA A 32 5.40 0.46 20.99
C ALA A 32 3.92 0.80 20.74
N VAL A 33 3.62 1.46 19.63
CA VAL A 33 2.25 1.84 19.26
C VAL A 33 1.37 0.63 18.99
N PHE A 34 1.89 -0.43 18.35
CA PHE A 34 1.15 -1.67 18.06
C PHE A 34 1.09 -2.62 19.26
N THR A 35 2.05 -2.52 20.17
CA THR A 35 2.06 -3.34 21.39
C THR A 35 1.32 -2.69 22.56
N SER A 36 0.83 -1.46 22.39
CA SER A 36 0.08 -0.72 23.40
C SER A 36 -1.20 -1.47 23.83
N LYS A 37 -1.60 -1.30 25.10
CA LYS A 37 -2.84 -1.87 25.63
C LYS A 37 -4.07 -1.42 24.84
N LEU A 38 -4.09 -0.12 24.46
CA LEU A 38 -5.20 0.48 23.73
C LEU A 38 -5.36 -0.15 22.34
N PHE A 39 -4.26 -0.29 21.58
CA PHE A 39 -4.29 -0.89 20.25
C PHE A 39 -4.76 -2.35 20.30
N ARG A 40 -4.20 -3.14 21.22
CA ARG A 40 -4.60 -4.55 21.41
C ARG A 40 -6.06 -4.70 21.81
N LEU A 41 -6.53 -3.85 22.74
CA LEU A 41 -7.94 -3.84 23.15
C LEU A 41 -8.85 -3.48 21.98
N GLY A 42 -8.51 -2.44 21.20
CA GLY A 42 -9.28 -2.06 20.01
C GLY A 42 -9.43 -3.20 19.01
N LEU A 43 -8.33 -3.90 18.67
CA LEU A 43 -8.40 -5.06 17.78
C LEU A 43 -9.22 -6.21 18.37
N LYS A 44 -9.10 -6.45 19.68
CA LYS A 44 -9.90 -7.49 20.37
C LYS A 44 -11.40 -7.17 20.33
N CYS A 45 -11.79 -5.91 20.56
CA CYS A 45 -13.18 -5.47 20.45
C CYS A 45 -13.75 -5.64 19.02
N LEU A 46 -12.91 -5.49 18.01
CA LEU A 46 -13.28 -5.74 16.61
C LEU A 46 -13.25 -7.22 16.22
N GLY A 47 -12.86 -8.13 17.12
CA GLY A 47 -12.73 -9.55 16.81
C GLY A 47 -11.55 -9.90 15.91
N ILE A 48 -10.59 -8.99 15.77
CA ILE A 48 -9.42 -9.15 14.90
C ILE A 48 -8.26 -9.77 15.68
N ARG A 49 -7.70 -10.89 15.18
CA ARG A 49 -6.53 -11.51 15.78
C ARG A 49 -5.27 -10.69 15.46
N HIS A 50 -4.59 -10.23 16.49
CA HIS A 50 -3.32 -9.53 16.37
C HIS A 50 -2.15 -10.50 16.39
N GLN A 51 -1.27 -10.44 15.39
CA GLN A 51 -0.01 -11.15 15.30
C GLN A 51 1.14 -10.16 15.27
N VAL A 52 2.04 -10.27 16.24
CA VAL A 52 3.26 -9.47 16.28
C VAL A 52 4.39 -10.28 15.65
N ILE A 53 5.12 -9.69 14.71
CA ILE A 53 6.28 -10.30 14.07
C ILE A 53 7.39 -10.48 15.11
N GLN A 54 8.04 -11.64 15.12
CA GLN A 54 9.15 -11.91 16.01
C GLN A 54 10.35 -11.00 15.68
N LYS A 55 11.05 -10.55 16.70
CA LYS A 55 12.32 -9.84 16.52
C LYS A 55 13.28 -10.72 15.70
N ALA A 56 13.94 -10.13 14.72
CA ALA A 56 14.89 -10.80 13.82
C ALA A 56 14.27 -11.85 12.86
N ALA A 57 12.99 -11.70 12.48
CA ALA A 57 12.36 -12.52 11.45
C ALA A 57 11.95 -11.69 10.22
N PRO A 58 12.90 -11.10 9.46
CA PRO A 58 12.61 -10.19 8.33
C PRO A 58 11.79 -10.88 7.23
N TRP A 59 11.96 -12.20 7.02
CA TRP A 59 11.18 -12.96 6.04
C TRP A 59 9.66 -12.92 6.27
N GLN A 60 9.22 -12.65 7.52
CA GLN A 60 7.79 -12.53 7.84
C GLN A 60 7.18 -11.24 7.27
N ASN A 61 8.00 -10.24 6.94
CA ASN A 61 7.57 -8.94 6.44
C ASN A 61 7.93 -8.70 4.95
N GLY A 62 8.50 -9.69 4.27
CA GLY A 62 9.02 -9.54 2.92
C GLY A 62 8.04 -8.97 1.88
N ARG A 63 6.73 -9.14 2.08
CA ARG A 63 5.71 -8.55 1.20
C ARG A 63 5.62 -7.04 1.39
N MET A 64 5.70 -6.58 2.64
CA MET A 64 5.68 -5.14 2.97
C MET A 64 6.97 -4.47 2.55
N GLU A 65 8.11 -5.13 2.79
CA GLU A 65 9.43 -4.65 2.34
C GLU A 65 9.46 -4.47 0.82
N ARG A 66 8.89 -5.40 0.06
CA ARG A 66 8.78 -5.29 -1.40
C ARG A 66 7.86 -4.15 -1.83
N LEU A 67 6.72 -3.95 -1.15
CA LEU A 67 5.83 -2.82 -1.42
C LEU A 67 6.56 -1.50 -1.17
N PHE A 68 7.18 -1.35 0.00
CA PHE A 68 7.89 -0.12 0.36
C PHE A 68 9.13 0.11 -0.51
N GLY A 69 9.86 -0.95 -0.89
CA GLY A 69 10.96 -0.84 -1.84
C GLY A 69 10.48 -0.27 -3.16
N THR A 70 9.41 -0.85 -3.74
CA THR A 70 8.84 -0.34 -5.00
C THR A 70 8.29 1.09 -4.86
N LEU A 71 7.66 1.43 -3.73
CA LEU A 71 7.18 2.79 -3.48
C LEU A 71 8.34 3.77 -3.37
N LYS A 72 9.42 3.40 -2.71
CA LYS A 72 10.62 4.22 -2.60
C LYS A 72 11.22 4.50 -3.97
N ASP A 73 11.38 3.47 -4.81
CA ASP A 73 11.86 3.63 -6.19
C ASP A 73 10.99 4.63 -6.99
N CYS A 74 9.68 4.62 -6.77
CA CYS A 74 8.77 5.60 -7.38
C CYS A 74 8.97 7.00 -6.79
N LEU A 75 9.05 7.12 -5.47
CA LEU A 75 9.23 8.40 -4.77
C LEU A 75 10.54 9.08 -5.17
N ASP A 76 11.60 8.31 -5.39
CA ASP A 76 12.89 8.83 -5.85
C ASP A 76 12.82 9.41 -7.27
N CYS A 77 11.81 9.01 -8.06
CA CYS A 77 11.56 9.53 -9.41
C CYS A 77 10.55 10.69 -9.42
N TRP A 78 9.78 10.90 -8.36
CA TRP A 78 8.75 11.92 -8.33
C TRP A 78 9.30 13.27 -7.88
N MET A 79 8.94 14.32 -8.61
CA MET A 79 9.10 15.69 -8.15
C MET A 79 7.82 16.10 -7.42
N VAL A 80 7.86 16.10 -6.10
CA VAL A 80 6.69 16.40 -5.26
C VAL A 80 6.76 17.83 -4.78
N ASP A 81 5.91 18.69 -5.33
CA ASP A 81 5.86 20.11 -4.98
C ASP A 81 4.82 20.41 -3.89
N SER A 82 3.84 19.52 -3.68
CA SER A 82 2.77 19.71 -2.71
C SER A 82 2.27 18.39 -2.12
N LEU A 83 1.57 18.48 -0.97
CA LEU A 83 0.90 17.32 -0.36
C LEU A 83 -0.26 16.81 -1.22
N GLU A 84 -0.94 17.67 -1.96
CA GLU A 84 -2.02 17.27 -2.88
C GLU A 84 -1.46 16.41 -4.00
N GLN A 85 -0.37 16.88 -4.63
CA GLN A 85 0.30 16.10 -5.68
C GLN A 85 0.80 14.75 -5.16
N LEU A 86 1.40 14.72 -3.97
CA LEU A 86 1.82 13.46 -3.34
C LEU A 86 0.64 12.50 -3.15
N ASN A 87 -0.51 12.99 -2.70
CA ASN A 87 -1.70 12.16 -2.53
C ASN A 87 -2.20 11.59 -3.85
N ASP A 88 -2.25 12.41 -4.91
CA ASP A 88 -2.65 11.98 -6.25
C ASP A 88 -1.70 10.90 -6.80
N ASP A 89 -0.40 11.10 -6.66
CA ASP A 89 0.61 10.14 -7.10
C ASP A 89 0.55 8.84 -6.31
N LEU A 90 0.27 8.89 -5.00
CA LEU A 90 0.04 7.71 -4.18
C LEU A 90 -1.23 6.94 -4.58
N VAL A 91 -2.31 7.64 -4.99
CA VAL A 91 -3.52 7.00 -5.53
C VAL A 91 -3.20 6.26 -6.82
N ILE A 92 -2.45 6.90 -7.72
CA ILE A 92 -2.01 6.29 -8.99
C ILE A 92 -1.09 5.09 -8.72
N PHE A 93 -0.13 5.24 -7.80
CA PHE A 93 0.75 4.14 -7.39
C PHE A 93 -0.05 2.95 -6.84
N LYS A 94 -1.00 3.20 -5.93
CA LYS A 94 -1.87 2.16 -5.36
C LYS A 94 -2.62 1.41 -6.47
N PHE A 95 -3.21 2.14 -7.42
CA PHE A 95 -3.92 1.53 -8.54
C PHE A 95 -2.98 0.67 -9.39
N TRP A 96 -1.84 1.23 -9.81
CA TRP A 96 -0.85 0.53 -10.60
C TRP A 96 -0.33 -0.74 -9.90
N TYR A 97 0.03 -0.64 -8.62
CA TYR A 97 0.56 -1.77 -7.85
C TYR A 97 -0.43 -2.91 -7.73
N HIS A 98 -1.72 -2.62 -7.53
CA HIS A 98 -2.74 -3.63 -7.30
C HIS A 98 -3.36 -4.19 -8.59
N HIS A 99 -3.48 -3.39 -9.64
CA HIS A 99 -4.24 -3.75 -10.83
C HIS A 99 -3.40 -3.91 -12.11
N VAL A 100 -2.21 -3.34 -12.14
CA VAL A 100 -1.40 -3.30 -13.37
C VAL A 100 -0.11 -4.10 -13.24
N ARG A 101 0.57 -3.98 -12.10
CA ARG A 101 1.88 -4.59 -11.88
C ARG A 101 1.75 -6.10 -11.66
N PRO A 102 2.36 -6.94 -12.53
CA PRO A 102 2.42 -8.38 -12.29
C PRO A 102 3.43 -8.69 -11.17
N HIS A 103 3.10 -9.65 -10.31
CA HIS A 103 3.95 -10.08 -9.22
C HIS A 103 4.43 -11.51 -9.44
N GLN A 104 5.75 -11.71 -9.47
CA GLN A 104 6.36 -13.02 -9.70
C GLN A 104 5.88 -14.09 -8.71
N HIS A 105 5.72 -13.74 -7.43
CA HIS A 105 5.23 -14.67 -6.40
C HIS A 105 3.72 -14.93 -6.44
N LEU A 106 3.00 -14.28 -7.34
CA LEU A 106 1.59 -14.52 -7.68
C LEU A 106 1.44 -15.10 -9.09
N ASP A 107 2.47 -15.80 -9.59
CA ASP A 107 2.49 -16.41 -10.92
C ASP A 107 2.21 -15.39 -12.04
N GLY A 108 2.75 -14.19 -11.91
CA GLY A 108 2.55 -13.10 -12.86
C GLY A 108 1.19 -12.40 -12.76
N LYS A 109 0.35 -12.78 -11.81
CA LYS A 109 -0.93 -12.10 -11.55
C LYS A 109 -0.74 -10.84 -10.73
N THR A 110 -1.73 -9.96 -10.82
CA THR A 110 -1.81 -8.79 -9.93
C THR A 110 -2.44 -9.17 -8.59
N PRO A 111 -2.21 -8.39 -7.52
CA PRO A 111 -2.89 -8.60 -6.25
C PRO A 111 -4.42 -8.60 -6.37
N ALA A 112 -5.00 -7.75 -7.21
CA ALA A 112 -6.45 -7.68 -7.43
C ALA A 112 -7.00 -8.96 -8.09
N GLU A 113 -6.26 -9.55 -9.04
CA GLU A 113 -6.65 -10.83 -9.66
C GLU A 113 -6.68 -11.96 -8.64
N VAL A 114 -5.71 -12.00 -7.73
CA VAL A 114 -5.66 -13.04 -6.69
C VAL A 114 -6.75 -12.82 -5.64
N TRP A 115 -7.05 -11.55 -5.29
CA TRP A 115 -8.03 -11.21 -4.27
C TRP A 115 -9.47 -11.50 -4.73
N ASN A 116 -9.81 -11.10 -5.95
CA ASN A 116 -11.16 -11.20 -6.50
C ASN A 116 -11.38 -12.42 -7.41
N GLY A 117 -10.37 -13.25 -7.63
CA GLY A 117 -10.36 -14.32 -8.64
C GLY A 117 -10.19 -13.78 -10.08
N ARG A 118 -10.44 -12.51 -10.33
CA ARG A 118 -10.23 -11.80 -11.60
C ARG A 118 -10.03 -10.32 -11.35
N ASP A 119 -9.28 -9.65 -12.22
CA ASP A 119 -9.18 -8.19 -12.19
C ASP A 119 -10.18 -7.58 -13.17
N ILE A 120 -11.24 -6.98 -12.63
CA ILE A 120 -12.29 -6.34 -13.43
C ILE A 120 -11.78 -5.12 -14.21
N PHE A 121 -10.70 -4.48 -13.77
CA PHE A 121 -10.13 -3.30 -14.44
C PHE A 121 -9.30 -3.68 -15.67
N LYS A 122 -8.72 -4.87 -15.72
CA LYS A 122 -8.01 -5.35 -16.92
C LYS A 122 -8.92 -5.52 -18.13
N GLN A 123 -10.20 -5.77 -17.90
CA GLN A 123 -11.17 -5.97 -18.99
C GLN A 123 -11.64 -4.65 -19.65
N GLY A 124 -11.43 -3.51 -18.98
CA GLY A 124 -11.87 -2.19 -19.48
C GLY A 124 -10.74 -1.25 -19.93
N TYR A 125 -9.49 -1.61 -19.67
CA TYR A 125 -8.32 -0.78 -19.99
C TYR A 125 -7.52 -1.38 -21.13
N ASN A 126 -7.23 -0.59 -22.16
CA ASN A 126 -6.31 -1.00 -23.21
C ASN A 126 -4.85 -0.79 -22.77
N ASP A 127 -3.92 -1.44 -23.46
CA ASP A 127 -2.47 -1.40 -23.17
C ASP A 127 -1.91 0.04 -23.12
N ASN A 128 -2.48 0.98 -23.87
CA ASN A 128 -2.05 2.36 -23.88
C ASN A 128 -2.30 3.09 -22.55
N THR A 129 -3.36 2.74 -21.82
CA THR A 129 -3.64 3.33 -20.50
C THR A 129 -2.62 2.84 -19.48
N PHE A 130 -2.27 1.57 -19.51
CA PHE A 130 -1.24 1.00 -18.63
C PHE A 130 0.16 1.56 -18.94
N ALA A 131 0.49 1.74 -20.21
CA ALA A 131 1.76 2.35 -20.62
C ALA A 131 1.87 3.82 -20.14
N LYS A 132 0.78 4.61 -20.24
CA LYS A 132 0.74 5.98 -19.71
C LYS A 132 0.92 6.04 -18.20
N MET A 133 0.26 5.16 -17.45
CA MET A 133 0.43 5.07 -15.98
C MET A 133 1.87 4.70 -15.61
N LYS A 134 2.45 3.71 -16.29
CA LYS A 134 3.85 3.32 -16.05
C LYS A 134 4.81 4.48 -16.34
N ASN A 135 4.62 5.17 -17.44
CA ASN A 135 5.44 6.33 -17.80
C ASN A 135 5.31 7.44 -16.76
N ARG A 136 4.09 7.74 -16.27
CA ARG A 136 3.87 8.75 -15.23
C ARG A 136 4.59 8.41 -13.91
N LEU A 137 4.60 7.13 -13.53
CA LEU A 137 5.21 6.69 -12.27
C LEU A 137 6.74 6.60 -12.31
N PHE A 138 7.32 6.31 -13.47
CA PHE A 138 8.75 5.98 -13.59
C PHE A 138 9.53 6.87 -14.58
N SER A 139 8.90 7.81 -15.25
CA SER A 139 9.64 8.76 -16.08
C SER A 139 10.15 9.91 -15.23
N PRO A 140 11.45 10.21 -15.25
CA PRO A 140 11.93 11.47 -14.70
C PRO A 140 11.24 12.60 -15.48
N ILE A 141 10.62 13.52 -14.76
CA ILE A 141 10.07 14.73 -15.38
C ILE A 141 11.26 15.47 -15.98
N SER A 142 11.24 15.65 -17.30
CA SER A 142 12.24 16.46 -17.97
C SER A 142 12.28 17.82 -17.28
N PRO A 143 13.48 18.34 -16.89
CA PRO A 143 13.55 19.66 -16.29
C PRO A 143 12.90 20.64 -17.26
N LEU A 144 11.91 21.39 -16.79
CA LEU A 144 11.32 22.50 -17.51
C LEU A 144 12.48 23.41 -17.93
N VAL A 145 12.75 23.45 -19.23
CA VAL A 145 13.70 24.40 -19.81
C VAL A 145 13.12 25.78 -19.52
N SER A 146 13.73 26.45 -18.54
CA SER A 146 13.47 27.87 -18.29
C SER A 146 13.91 28.66 -19.51
N HIS A 147 12.94 29.23 -20.19
CA HIS A 147 13.15 30.33 -21.13
C HIS A 147 13.08 31.66 -20.40
#